data_362bd398f904ad7cb947d3155f77f32b
#
_entry.id   362bd398f904ad7cb947d3155f77f32b
#
_cell.length_a   1.000
_cell.length_b   1.000
_cell.length_c   1.000
_cell.angle_alpha   90.00
_cell.angle_beta   90.00
_cell.angle_gamma   90.00
#
_symmetry.space_group_name_H-M   'P 1'
#
loop_
_entity.id
_entity.type
_entity.pdbx_description
1 polymer ?
#
loop_
_entity_poly.entity_id
_entity_poly.type
_entity_poly.pdbx_seq_one_letter_code
_entity_poly.pdbx_strand_id
1 'polypeptide(L)'
;METNKPFLTVENITVRLRDQLFLKNSFWQIRSDQHWAILGPNGSGKSTLVRSLWGGVPLQSGRIVYDFASHQMEPQLIPQKDEIGYVSFELQQSLMEHEAFQEDLREYAGRTEEVTTARDVIFSGILANRTITPADEERFLKVVDHLGIQYLLQKSIGSLSTGEVRKTLIARALIKSPRLLILDEPFDGLDERSRATLAESINRLMTGPMRVILVVHRLEEIVLNITHVLLVKEGQLFMQGPKDEILTSENISRLYGFNLHLERTNRGFRVSYGSEKSDKIDTSVVYEESLQDVPEVLIEMKDTTVQYDDLIVLDRLNWSMRRGENWAILGTNGSGKSTIVKLILGDNLQGYANQVMLFGKRKGSGEILWEIKRHIGAVSSELQVQHRKKMSAYDVITSGFYDSIGLYRYPTPKQKKIVDGWIELLKIGDISNQPYHQLSYGQKRMILLARAMVKSPPLLIMDEPCHGLDISNRRRILRIIEMIGGTPTQLLYVTNHRDEIPNCITHVMRLHKGKVLSQGRKEDIL
;
A
#
# COMPACT_ATOMS: atom_id res chain seq x y z
N MET A 1 6.26 26.95 -31.30
CA MET A 1 5.49 26.19 -30.28
C MET A 1 5.27 27.08 -29.08
N GLU A 2 4.05 27.42 -28.74
CA GLU A 2 3.73 28.34 -27.63
C GLU A 2 3.87 27.61 -26.28
N THR A 3 5.05 27.58 -25.75
CA THR A 3 5.48 26.73 -24.61
C THR A 3 5.21 27.34 -23.23
N ASN A 4 4.35 28.36 -23.08
CA ASN A 4 4.21 29.03 -21.79
C ASN A 4 2.78 29.48 -21.46
N LYS A 5 1.77 28.84 -22.05
CA LYS A 5 0.36 29.18 -21.74
C LYS A 5 -0.14 28.48 -20.50
N PRO A 6 -0.99 29.11 -19.70
CA PRO A 6 -1.74 28.42 -18.65
C PRO A 6 -2.48 27.21 -19.24
N PHE A 7 -2.47 26.11 -18.51
CA PHE A 7 -3.18 24.88 -18.85
C PHE A 7 -4.31 24.60 -17.85
N LEU A 8 -4.00 24.79 -16.56
CA LEU A 8 -4.94 24.67 -15.45
C LEU A 8 -4.53 25.65 -14.36
N THR A 9 -5.49 26.41 -13.82
CA THR A 9 -5.26 27.34 -12.72
C THR A 9 -6.24 27.10 -11.59
N VAL A 10 -5.70 26.87 -10.39
CA VAL A 10 -6.43 26.76 -9.13
C VAL A 10 -6.36 28.12 -8.45
N GLU A 11 -7.50 28.76 -8.22
CA GLU A 11 -7.55 30.13 -7.65
C GLU A 11 -8.29 30.15 -6.31
N ASN A 12 -7.51 30.36 -5.23
CA ASN A 12 -8.01 30.57 -3.87
C ASN A 12 -9.02 29.50 -3.39
N ILE A 13 -8.81 28.23 -3.81
CA ILE A 13 -9.72 27.17 -3.44
C ILE A 13 -9.65 26.85 -1.96
N THR A 14 -10.81 26.51 -1.40
CA THR A 14 -10.96 25.87 -0.10
C THR A 14 -11.89 24.68 -0.26
N VAL A 15 -11.51 23.55 0.30
CA VAL A 15 -12.30 22.32 0.25
C VAL A 15 -12.70 21.92 1.67
N ARG A 16 -13.97 21.56 1.84
CA ARG A 16 -14.48 21.02 3.11
C ARG A 16 -14.74 19.51 2.98
N LEU A 17 -14.10 18.74 3.85
CA LEU A 17 -14.37 17.32 4.01
C LEU A 17 -14.82 17.06 5.45
N ARG A 18 -16.07 16.65 5.63
CA ARG A 18 -16.73 16.55 6.94
C ARG A 18 -16.61 17.88 7.69
N ASP A 19 -15.92 17.90 8.87
CA ASP A 19 -15.74 19.08 9.71
C ASP A 19 -14.36 19.76 9.54
N GLN A 20 -13.55 19.31 8.58
CA GLN A 20 -12.21 19.84 8.34
C GLN A 20 -12.12 20.59 7.02
N LEU A 21 -11.37 21.71 7.06
CA LEU A 21 -11.06 22.51 5.89
C LEU A 21 -9.66 22.18 5.39
N PHE A 22 -9.58 21.87 4.11
CA PHE A 22 -8.35 21.60 3.38
C PHE A 22 -8.13 22.64 2.30
N LEU A 23 -6.88 22.85 1.88
CA LEU A 23 -6.49 23.70 0.74
C LEU A 23 -6.99 25.15 0.91
N LYS A 24 -6.91 25.68 2.14
CA LYS A 24 -7.41 27.03 2.44
C LYS A 24 -6.70 28.09 1.60
N ASN A 25 -7.47 28.83 0.78
CA ASN A 25 -6.99 29.90 -0.10
C ASN A 25 -5.80 29.49 -0.96
N SER A 26 -5.79 28.25 -1.45
CA SER A 26 -4.68 27.69 -2.20
C SER A 26 -4.66 28.20 -3.63
N PHE A 27 -3.45 28.53 -4.12
CA PHE A 27 -3.19 28.92 -5.51
C PHE A 27 -2.16 27.97 -6.13
N TRP A 28 -2.48 27.45 -7.33
CA TRP A 28 -1.59 26.62 -8.11
C TRP A 28 -1.87 26.78 -9.60
N GLN A 29 -0.81 26.91 -10.40
CA GLN A 29 -0.92 27.04 -11.85
C GLN A 29 -0.03 26.01 -12.53
N ILE A 30 -0.63 25.30 -13.49
CA ILE A 30 0.04 24.34 -14.37
C ILE A 30 0.10 24.96 -15.78
N ARG A 31 1.25 24.85 -16.43
CA ARG A 31 1.44 25.31 -17.81
C ARG A 31 1.44 24.14 -18.79
N SER A 32 1.26 24.47 -20.07
CA SER A 32 1.07 23.48 -21.15
C SER A 32 2.26 22.57 -21.44
N ASP A 33 3.44 22.83 -20.87
CA ASP A 33 4.67 22.04 -21.00
C ASP A 33 5.03 21.27 -19.73
N GLN A 34 4.21 21.30 -18.68
CA GLN A 34 4.54 20.80 -17.37
C GLN A 34 3.84 19.47 -17.04
N HIS A 35 4.61 18.56 -16.46
CA HIS A 35 4.12 17.37 -15.76
C HIS A 35 4.46 17.47 -14.29
N TRP A 36 3.50 17.19 -13.42
CA TRP A 36 3.61 17.46 -11.99
C TRP A 36 3.60 16.20 -11.14
N ALA A 37 4.44 16.16 -10.11
CA ALA A 37 4.29 15.22 -9.00
C ALA A 37 3.78 15.96 -7.76
N ILE A 38 2.84 15.35 -7.04
CA ILE A 38 2.33 15.84 -5.76
C ILE A 38 2.83 14.93 -4.67
N LEU A 39 3.56 15.47 -3.70
CA LEU A 39 4.18 14.75 -2.60
C LEU A 39 3.78 15.37 -1.25
N GLY A 40 3.69 14.56 -0.21
CA GLY A 40 3.40 15.00 1.16
C GLY A 40 2.98 13.85 2.07
N PRO A 41 2.93 14.09 3.38
CA PRO A 41 2.48 13.09 4.35
C PRO A 41 1.06 12.56 4.06
N ASN A 42 0.75 11.37 4.56
CA ASN A 42 -0.61 10.83 4.49
C ASN A 42 -1.58 11.75 5.25
N GLY A 43 -2.75 11.98 4.66
CA GLY A 43 -3.73 12.92 5.21
C GLY A 43 -3.43 14.41 4.97
N SER A 44 -2.36 14.76 4.25
CA SER A 44 -2.02 16.17 3.96
C SER A 44 -2.95 16.86 2.96
N GLY A 45 -3.88 16.12 2.30
CA GLY A 45 -4.84 16.69 1.35
C GLY A 45 -4.50 16.47 -0.13
N LYS A 46 -3.49 15.65 -0.48
CA LYS A 46 -3.10 15.35 -1.87
C LYS A 46 -4.26 14.81 -2.71
N SER A 47 -4.86 13.70 -2.27
CA SER A 47 -6.00 13.10 -2.96
C SER A 47 -7.23 14.01 -2.96
N THR A 48 -7.42 14.83 -1.91
CA THR A 48 -8.47 15.86 -1.88
C THR A 48 -8.27 16.87 -2.99
N LEU A 49 -7.04 17.37 -3.19
CA LEU A 49 -6.71 18.30 -4.26
C LEU A 49 -7.02 17.71 -5.64
N VAL A 50 -6.48 16.52 -5.95
CA VAL A 50 -6.67 15.92 -7.28
C VAL A 50 -8.11 15.50 -7.54
N ARG A 51 -8.85 15.08 -6.52
CA ARG A 51 -10.29 14.79 -6.62
C ARG A 51 -11.11 16.05 -6.85
N SER A 52 -10.70 17.20 -6.31
CA SER A 52 -11.34 18.50 -6.62
C SER A 52 -11.07 18.91 -8.07
N LEU A 53 -9.87 18.65 -8.62
CA LEU A 53 -9.57 18.87 -10.04
C LEU A 53 -10.43 18.01 -10.96
N TRP A 54 -10.75 16.80 -10.55
CA TRP A 54 -11.58 15.88 -11.32
C TRP A 54 -13.09 16.12 -11.11
N GLY A 55 -13.47 16.99 -10.17
CA GLY A 55 -14.86 17.27 -9.83
C GLY A 55 -15.50 16.22 -8.91
N GLY A 56 -14.71 15.35 -8.30
CA GLY A 56 -15.18 14.36 -7.32
C GLY A 56 -15.43 14.92 -5.92
N VAL A 57 -14.91 16.12 -5.63
CA VAL A 57 -15.12 16.83 -4.36
C VAL A 57 -15.47 18.29 -4.65
N PRO A 58 -16.59 18.80 -4.09
CA PRO A 58 -17.02 20.18 -4.34
C PRO A 58 -16.10 21.18 -3.61
N LEU A 59 -15.91 22.34 -4.21
CA LEU A 59 -15.23 23.47 -3.60
C LEU A 59 -16.16 24.19 -2.65
N GLN A 60 -15.66 24.62 -1.49
CA GLN A 60 -16.38 25.54 -0.60
C GLN A 60 -16.22 27.00 -1.06
N SER A 61 -15.05 27.35 -1.58
CA SER A 61 -14.75 28.66 -2.13
C SER A 61 -13.62 28.57 -3.17
N GLY A 62 -13.43 29.61 -3.96
CA GLY A 62 -12.46 29.68 -5.05
C GLY A 62 -12.98 29.04 -6.32
N ARG A 63 -12.10 28.89 -7.30
CA ARG A 63 -12.44 28.30 -8.61
C ARG A 63 -11.24 27.57 -9.22
N ILE A 64 -11.55 26.66 -10.15
CA ILE A 64 -10.56 25.98 -10.99
C ILE A 64 -10.85 26.37 -12.43
N VAL A 65 -9.85 26.91 -13.12
CA VAL A 65 -9.93 27.30 -14.53
C VAL A 65 -9.19 26.26 -15.36
N TYR A 66 -9.87 25.71 -16.36
CA TYR A 66 -9.33 24.71 -17.27
C TYR A 66 -9.12 25.34 -18.64
N ASP A 67 -7.92 25.89 -18.86
CA ASP A 67 -7.59 26.61 -20.11
C ASP A 67 -7.52 25.70 -21.33
N PHE A 68 -7.46 24.39 -21.13
CA PHE A 68 -7.45 23.38 -22.17
C PHE A 68 -8.85 22.95 -22.63
N ALA A 69 -9.91 23.30 -21.91
CA ALA A 69 -11.27 22.86 -22.23
C ALA A 69 -11.73 23.42 -23.59
N SER A 70 -12.34 22.55 -24.40
CA SER A 70 -12.70 22.83 -25.80
C SER A 70 -13.81 23.89 -25.97
N HIS A 71 -14.55 24.19 -24.90
CA HIS A 71 -15.55 25.23 -24.85
C HIS A 71 -15.24 26.23 -23.75
N GLN A 72 -15.21 27.50 -24.07
CA GLN A 72 -15.23 28.59 -23.08
C GLN A 72 -16.60 28.56 -22.38
N MET A 73 -16.72 27.64 -21.43
CA MET A 73 -17.88 27.55 -20.54
C MET A 73 -17.73 28.54 -19.40
N GLU A 74 -18.86 28.94 -18.83
CA GLU A 74 -18.90 29.76 -17.63
C GLU A 74 -17.94 29.21 -16.55
N PRO A 75 -17.27 30.07 -15.75
CA PRO A 75 -16.16 29.70 -14.86
C PRO A 75 -16.46 28.65 -13.79
N GLN A 76 -17.64 28.06 -13.76
CA GLN A 76 -18.11 27.13 -12.72
C GLN A 76 -18.40 25.71 -13.25
N LEU A 77 -18.27 25.45 -14.57
CA LEU A 77 -18.53 24.10 -15.08
C LEU A 77 -17.23 23.29 -15.17
N ILE A 78 -17.25 22.13 -14.50
CA ILE A 78 -16.20 21.13 -14.59
C ILE A 78 -16.10 20.68 -16.06
N PRO A 79 -14.88 20.53 -16.64
CA PRO A 79 -14.71 19.98 -17.99
C PRO A 79 -15.51 18.69 -18.13
N GLN A 80 -15.98 18.40 -19.33
CA GLN A 80 -16.63 17.11 -19.55
C GLN A 80 -15.75 16.02 -18.98
N LYS A 81 -16.31 15.08 -18.21
CA LYS A 81 -15.60 13.96 -17.54
C LYS A 81 -14.67 13.17 -18.46
N ASP A 82 -14.75 13.42 -19.77
CA ASP A 82 -13.94 12.78 -20.80
C ASP A 82 -12.58 13.47 -21.02
N GLU A 83 -12.43 14.76 -20.65
CA GLU A 83 -11.18 15.49 -20.85
C GLU A 83 -10.16 15.28 -19.70
N ILE A 84 -10.61 14.73 -18.57
CA ILE A 84 -9.75 14.40 -17.41
C ILE A 84 -9.86 12.92 -17.12
N GLY A 85 -8.76 12.19 -17.31
CA GLY A 85 -8.62 10.82 -16.84
C GLY A 85 -8.20 10.79 -15.36
N TYR A 86 -8.90 10.04 -14.52
CA TYR A 86 -8.56 9.86 -13.11
C TYR A 86 -8.46 8.38 -12.77
N VAL A 87 -7.33 7.97 -12.19
CA VAL A 87 -7.08 6.60 -11.72
C VAL A 87 -6.52 6.66 -10.32
N SER A 88 -7.13 5.91 -9.40
CA SER A 88 -6.69 5.81 -8.00
C SER A 88 -6.76 4.38 -7.50
N PHE A 89 -6.11 4.14 -6.36
CA PHE A 89 -6.19 2.86 -5.66
C PHE A 89 -7.63 2.55 -5.20
N GLU A 90 -8.37 3.57 -4.74
CA GLU A 90 -9.77 3.40 -4.33
C GLU A 90 -10.66 2.93 -5.49
N LEU A 91 -10.45 3.49 -6.70
CA LEU A 91 -11.18 3.04 -7.89
C LEU A 91 -10.85 1.60 -8.26
N GLN A 92 -9.60 1.18 -8.08
CA GLN A 92 -9.21 -0.20 -8.28
C GLN A 92 -9.90 -1.14 -7.30
N GLN A 93 -9.89 -0.79 -6.00
CA GLN A 93 -10.57 -1.59 -4.99
C GLN A 93 -12.07 -1.71 -5.28
N SER A 94 -12.71 -0.59 -5.60
CA SER A 94 -14.14 -0.58 -5.93
C SER A 94 -14.46 -1.44 -7.15
N LEU A 95 -13.62 -1.44 -8.19
CA LEU A 95 -13.78 -2.31 -9.34
C LEU A 95 -13.67 -3.78 -8.94
N MET A 96 -12.65 -4.14 -8.15
CA MET A 96 -12.44 -5.53 -7.74
C MET A 96 -13.54 -6.05 -6.80
N GLU A 97 -14.01 -5.19 -5.86
CA GLU A 97 -15.13 -5.53 -4.98
C GLU A 97 -16.45 -5.71 -5.78
N HIS A 98 -16.67 -4.87 -6.78
CA HIS A 98 -17.82 -5.00 -7.67
C HIS A 98 -17.76 -6.28 -8.49
N GLU A 99 -16.60 -6.60 -9.06
CA GLU A 99 -16.43 -7.80 -9.87
C GLU A 99 -16.58 -9.08 -9.04
N ALA A 100 -16.00 -9.12 -7.84
CA ALA A 100 -16.19 -10.25 -6.92
C ALA A 100 -17.68 -10.47 -6.60
N PHE A 101 -18.43 -9.40 -6.37
CA PHE A 101 -19.88 -9.48 -6.15
C PHE A 101 -20.62 -9.98 -7.41
N GLN A 102 -20.22 -9.54 -8.60
CA GLN A 102 -20.81 -10.02 -9.86
C GLN A 102 -20.49 -11.51 -10.11
N GLU A 103 -19.28 -11.94 -9.77
CA GLU A 103 -18.86 -13.35 -9.87
C GLU A 103 -19.70 -14.24 -8.97
N ASP A 104 -19.91 -13.85 -7.70
CA ASP A 104 -20.81 -14.54 -6.77
C ASP A 104 -22.24 -14.65 -7.34
N LEU A 105 -22.76 -13.57 -7.95
CA LEU A 105 -24.11 -13.58 -8.57
C LEU A 105 -24.19 -14.49 -9.79
N ARG A 106 -23.14 -14.53 -10.64
CA ARG A 106 -23.07 -15.42 -11.82
C ARG A 106 -23.00 -16.89 -11.37
N GLU A 107 -22.19 -17.18 -10.37
CA GLU A 107 -22.08 -18.53 -9.79
C GLU A 107 -23.44 -19.00 -9.25
N TYR A 108 -24.14 -18.13 -8.48
CA TYR A 108 -25.47 -18.42 -7.98
C TYR A 108 -26.51 -18.64 -9.10
N ALA A 109 -26.36 -17.91 -10.23
CA ALA A 109 -27.24 -18.02 -11.40
C ALA A 109 -26.86 -19.16 -12.35
N GLY A 110 -25.79 -19.92 -12.08
CA GLY A 110 -25.28 -20.99 -12.95
C GLY A 110 -24.66 -20.47 -14.27
N ARG A 111 -24.22 -19.21 -14.32
CA ARG A 111 -23.63 -18.54 -15.50
C ARG A 111 -22.12 -18.36 -15.37
N THR A 112 -21.43 -19.40 -14.98
CA THR A 112 -19.98 -19.37 -14.71
C THR A 112 -19.10 -19.06 -15.92
N GLU A 113 -19.65 -19.18 -17.13
CA GLU A 113 -18.91 -18.87 -18.38
C GLU A 113 -18.89 -17.36 -18.72
N GLU A 114 -19.77 -16.55 -18.10
CA GLU A 114 -19.81 -15.11 -18.33
C GLU A 114 -18.77 -14.43 -17.45
N VAL A 115 -17.64 -14.03 -18.03
CA VAL A 115 -16.57 -13.32 -17.30
C VAL A 115 -16.40 -11.90 -17.82
N THR A 116 -16.15 -10.94 -16.93
CA THR A 116 -15.77 -9.57 -17.33
C THR A 116 -14.30 -9.56 -17.72
N THR A 117 -14.01 -9.28 -18.97
CA THR A 117 -12.63 -9.24 -19.48
C THR A 117 -11.96 -7.87 -19.27
N ALA A 118 -10.63 -7.83 -19.35
CA ALA A 118 -9.89 -6.55 -19.35
C ALA A 118 -10.36 -5.63 -20.50
N ARG A 119 -10.71 -6.18 -21.66
CA ARG A 119 -11.29 -5.44 -22.79
C ARG A 119 -12.58 -4.75 -22.40
N ASP A 120 -13.51 -5.45 -21.76
CA ASP A 120 -14.79 -4.90 -21.33
C ASP A 120 -14.62 -3.75 -20.34
N VAL A 121 -13.68 -3.91 -19.38
CA VAL A 121 -13.33 -2.85 -18.43
C VAL A 121 -12.78 -1.61 -19.14
N ILE A 122 -11.93 -1.76 -20.15
CA ILE A 122 -11.39 -0.63 -20.91
C ILE A 122 -12.51 0.09 -21.65
N PHE A 123 -13.36 -0.64 -22.39
CA PHE A 123 -14.47 -0.05 -23.13
C PHE A 123 -15.55 0.55 -22.23
N SER A 124 -15.72 0.06 -21.00
CA SER A 124 -16.65 0.69 -20.04
C SER A 124 -16.31 2.17 -19.78
N GLY A 125 -15.11 2.61 -20.12
CA GLY A 125 -14.72 4.01 -20.08
C GLY A 125 -15.56 4.90 -21.02
N ILE A 126 -16.06 4.39 -22.15
CA ILE A 126 -16.80 5.12 -23.18
C ILE A 126 -18.23 4.63 -23.40
N LEU A 127 -18.59 3.44 -22.86
CA LEU A 127 -19.88 2.78 -23.13
C LEU A 127 -21.09 3.40 -22.44
N ALA A 128 -20.92 4.43 -21.60
CA ALA A 128 -22.03 4.99 -20.81
C ALA A 128 -23.20 5.57 -21.63
N ASN A 129 -23.57 5.00 -22.76
CA ASN A 129 -24.81 5.21 -23.57
C ASN A 129 -24.58 5.26 -25.08
N ARG A 130 -23.49 4.70 -25.63
CA ARG A 130 -23.27 4.67 -27.08
C ARG A 130 -22.64 3.34 -27.56
N THR A 131 -22.84 3.03 -28.82
CA THR A 131 -22.16 1.93 -29.51
C THR A 131 -20.69 2.28 -29.80
N ILE A 132 -19.81 1.26 -29.74
CA ILE A 132 -18.39 1.40 -30.10
C ILE A 132 -18.29 1.76 -31.58
N THR A 133 -17.53 2.80 -31.90
CA THR A 133 -17.26 3.23 -33.26
C THR A 133 -15.90 2.72 -33.76
N PRO A 134 -15.64 2.68 -35.08
CA PRO A 134 -14.32 2.35 -35.61
C PRO A 134 -13.19 3.24 -35.07
N ALA A 135 -13.48 4.51 -34.79
CA ALA A 135 -12.53 5.44 -34.18
C ALA A 135 -12.21 5.08 -32.71
N ASP A 136 -13.16 4.48 -32.00
CA ASP A 136 -12.93 3.98 -30.65
C ASP A 136 -12.04 2.74 -30.66
N GLU A 137 -12.23 1.84 -31.61
CA GLU A 137 -11.36 0.67 -31.79
C GLU A 137 -9.93 1.08 -32.18
N GLU A 138 -9.74 2.06 -33.04
CA GLU A 138 -8.41 2.58 -33.39
C GLU A 138 -7.70 3.17 -32.15
N ARG A 139 -8.44 3.97 -31.34
CA ARG A 139 -7.91 4.50 -30.07
C ARG A 139 -7.57 3.40 -29.08
N PHE A 140 -8.44 2.41 -28.95
CA PHE A 140 -8.22 1.25 -28.09
C PHE A 140 -6.93 0.53 -28.46
N LEU A 141 -6.70 0.23 -29.73
CA LEU A 141 -5.49 -0.43 -30.19
C LEU A 141 -4.22 0.39 -29.88
N LYS A 142 -4.27 1.72 -30.08
CA LYS A 142 -3.14 2.61 -29.72
C LYS A 142 -2.86 2.61 -28.23
N VAL A 143 -3.88 2.66 -27.38
CA VAL A 143 -3.74 2.64 -25.92
C VAL A 143 -3.18 1.31 -25.43
N VAL A 144 -3.72 0.20 -25.97
CA VAL A 144 -3.28 -1.16 -25.64
C VAL A 144 -1.80 -1.37 -26.00
N ASP A 145 -1.39 -0.91 -27.18
CA ASP A 145 -0.01 -0.98 -27.63
C ASP A 145 0.93 -0.13 -26.74
N HIS A 146 0.55 1.10 -26.45
CA HIS A 146 1.32 2.00 -25.58
C HIS A 146 1.59 1.44 -24.19
N LEU A 147 0.62 0.74 -23.61
CA LEU A 147 0.72 0.14 -22.28
C LEU A 147 1.27 -1.30 -22.31
N GLY A 148 1.39 -1.91 -23.51
CA GLY A 148 1.87 -3.28 -23.69
C GLY A 148 0.97 -4.31 -23.00
N ILE A 149 -0.35 -4.20 -23.16
CA ILE A 149 -1.35 -5.01 -22.45
C ILE A 149 -2.17 -5.92 -23.38
N GLN A 150 -1.73 -6.17 -24.61
CA GLN A 150 -2.42 -7.03 -25.59
C GLN A 150 -2.75 -8.41 -25.01
N TYR A 151 -1.84 -8.98 -24.23
CA TYR A 151 -1.96 -10.31 -23.64
C TYR A 151 -3.01 -10.43 -22.52
N LEU A 152 -3.56 -9.29 -22.06
CA LEU A 152 -4.56 -9.22 -20.99
C LEU A 152 -6.00 -9.22 -21.50
N LEU A 153 -6.22 -8.81 -22.75
CA LEU A 153 -7.51 -8.37 -23.25
C LEU A 153 -8.64 -9.41 -23.08
N GLN A 154 -8.31 -10.68 -23.21
CA GLN A 154 -9.26 -11.79 -23.08
C GLN A 154 -9.28 -12.43 -21.69
N LYS A 155 -8.43 -11.97 -20.78
CA LYS A 155 -8.40 -12.50 -19.41
C LYS A 155 -9.51 -11.89 -18.56
N SER A 156 -10.07 -12.69 -17.66
CA SER A 156 -10.96 -12.18 -16.61
C SER A 156 -10.23 -11.16 -15.76
N ILE A 157 -10.89 -10.04 -15.43
CA ILE A 157 -10.33 -8.98 -14.58
C ILE A 157 -9.99 -9.51 -13.17
N GLY A 158 -10.75 -10.48 -12.64
CA GLY A 158 -10.50 -11.13 -11.36
C GLY A 158 -9.22 -11.97 -11.33
N SER A 159 -8.75 -12.45 -12.50
CA SER A 159 -7.50 -13.23 -12.62
C SER A 159 -6.24 -12.38 -12.80
N LEU A 160 -6.37 -11.05 -12.94
CA LEU A 160 -5.25 -10.16 -13.18
C LEU A 160 -4.48 -9.84 -11.89
N SER A 161 -3.16 -9.71 -12.01
CA SER A 161 -2.34 -9.15 -10.94
C SER A 161 -2.68 -7.68 -10.68
N THR A 162 -2.36 -7.16 -9.48
CA THR A 162 -2.57 -5.76 -9.10
C THR A 162 -2.01 -4.77 -10.13
N GLY A 163 -0.82 -5.04 -10.68
CA GLY A 163 -0.20 -4.21 -11.72
C GLY A 163 -0.93 -4.27 -13.05
N GLU A 164 -1.45 -5.43 -13.45
CA GLU A 164 -2.24 -5.62 -14.67
C GLU A 164 -3.59 -4.92 -14.58
N VAL A 165 -4.28 -5.03 -13.44
CA VAL A 165 -5.52 -4.27 -13.17
C VAL A 165 -5.25 -2.76 -13.25
N ARG A 166 -4.13 -2.28 -12.66
CA ARG A 166 -3.74 -0.87 -12.70
C ARG A 166 -3.54 -0.38 -14.14
N LYS A 167 -2.83 -1.13 -14.98
CA LYS A 167 -2.66 -0.81 -16.40
C LYS A 167 -4.00 -0.82 -17.15
N THR A 168 -4.89 -1.75 -16.85
CA THR A 168 -6.24 -1.81 -17.42
C THR A 168 -7.06 -0.56 -17.07
N LEU A 169 -7.01 -0.08 -15.82
CA LEU A 169 -7.67 1.15 -15.41
C LEU A 169 -7.07 2.40 -16.06
N ILE A 170 -5.75 2.44 -16.25
CA ILE A 170 -5.10 3.52 -17.01
C ILE A 170 -5.57 3.48 -18.46
N ALA A 171 -5.64 2.31 -19.09
CA ALA A 171 -6.17 2.15 -20.45
C ALA A 171 -7.63 2.63 -20.55
N ARG A 172 -8.48 2.29 -19.55
CA ARG A 172 -9.85 2.77 -19.43
C ARG A 172 -9.95 4.31 -19.36
N ALA A 173 -9.02 4.95 -18.68
CA ALA A 173 -8.98 6.42 -18.62
C ALA A 173 -8.50 7.03 -19.94
N LEU A 174 -7.50 6.38 -20.60
CA LEU A 174 -6.88 6.87 -21.83
C LEU A 174 -7.74 6.72 -23.07
N ILE A 175 -8.66 5.74 -23.12
CA ILE A 175 -9.53 5.51 -24.30
C ILE A 175 -10.40 6.72 -24.66
N LYS A 176 -10.65 7.61 -23.69
CA LYS A 176 -11.34 8.90 -23.87
C LYS A 176 -10.47 9.97 -24.50
N SER A 177 -9.17 9.72 -24.68
CA SER A 177 -8.17 10.71 -25.14
C SER A 177 -8.14 11.96 -24.25
N PRO A 178 -7.98 11.81 -22.93
CA PRO A 178 -8.00 12.94 -22.00
C PRO A 178 -6.84 13.90 -22.28
N ARG A 179 -7.02 15.18 -21.99
CA ARG A 179 -5.97 16.18 -22.03
C ARG A 179 -5.13 16.19 -20.75
N LEU A 180 -5.76 15.83 -19.63
CA LEU A 180 -5.11 15.67 -18.31
C LEU A 180 -5.33 14.26 -17.79
N LEU A 181 -4.26 13.58 -17.41
CA LEU A 181 -4.30 12.30 -16.69
C LEU A 181 -3.83 12.50 -15.26
N ILE A 182 -4.67 12.17 -14.31
CA ILE A 182 -4.37 12.19 -12.88
C ILE A 182 -4.22 10.75 -12.40
N LEU A 183 -3.04 10.44 -11.86
CA LEU A 183 -2.70 9.14 -11.29
C LEU A 183 -2.48 9.31 -9.79
N ASP A 184 -3.45 8.87 -8.99
CA ASP A 184 -3.40 8.97 -7.54
C ASP A 184 -2.87 7.66 -6.96
N GLU A 185 -1.60 7.68 -6.50
CA GLU A 185 -0.86 6.56 -5.91
C GLU A 185 -0.81 5.31 -6.83
N PRO A 186 -0.38 5.48 -8.10
CA PRO A 186 -0.44 4.39 -9.08
C PRO A 186 0.52 3.25 -8.80
N PHE A 187 1.54 3.45 -7.95
CA PHE A 187 2.56 2.45 -7.65
C PHE A 187 2.27 1.64 -6.39
N ASP A 188 1.22 2.01 -5.65
CA ASP A 188 0.91 1.35 -4.38
C ASP A 188 0.51 -0.12 -4.60
N GLY A 189 1.07 -1.03 -3.77
CA GLY A 189 0.85 -2.48 -3.89
C GLY A 189 1.59 -3.17 -5.04
N LEU A 190 2.47 -2.46 -5.78
CA LEU A 190 3.25 -3.06 -6.86
C LEU A 190 4.62 -3.54 -6.37
N ASP A 191 5.04 -4.71 -6.83
CA ASP A 191 6.41 -5.16 -6.69
C ASP A 191 7.38 -4.32 -7.56
N GLU A 192 8.69 -4.45 -7.31
CA GLU A 192 9.73 -3.66 -7.97
C GLU A 192 9.67 -3.75 -9.50
N ARG A 193 9.43 -4.95 -10.06
CA ARG A 193 9.34 -5.17 -11.50
C ARG A 193 8.11 -4.51 -12.11
N SER A 194 6.93 -4.72 -11.49
CA SER A 194 5.66 -4.14 -11.93
C SER A 194 5.70 -2.62 -11.85
N ARG A 195 6.33 -2.07 -10.79
CA ARG A 195 6.56 -0.64 -10.61
C ARG A 195 7.43 -0.06 -11.72
N ALA A 196 8.58 -0.69 -12.02
CA ALA A 196 9.48 -0.24 -13.07
C ALA A 196 8.78 -0.22 -14.44
N THR A 197 8.03 -1.28 -14.76
CA THR A 197 7.29 -1.37 -16.03
C THR A 197 6.18 -0.32 -16.13
N LEU A 198 5.46 -0.04 -15.03
CA LEU A 198 4.44 1.00 -15.01
C LEU A 198 5.06 2.40 -15.11
N ALA A 199 6.17 2.67 -14.40
CA ALA A 199 6.89 3.94 -14.48
C ALA A 199 7.38 4.23 -15.92
N GLU A 200 7.87 3.22 -16.63
CA GLU A 200 8.26 3.35 -18.02
C GLU A 200 7.05 3.66 -18.92
N SER A 201 5.91 3.01 -18.70
CA SER A 201 4.67 3.29 -19.43
C SER A 201 4.20 4.73 -19.19
N ILE A 202 4.21 5.21 -17.93
CA ILE A 202 3.86 6.59 -17.58
C ILE A 202 4.83 7.59 -18.23
N ASN A 203 6.14 7.33 -18.21
CA ASN A 203 7.13 8.18 -18.89
C ASN A 203 6.86 8.30 -20.41
N ARG A 204 6.49 7.20 -21.07
CA ARG A 204 6.12 7.23 -22.49
C ARG A 204 4.86 8.07 -22.74
N LEU A 205 3.85 7.99 -21.88
CA LEU A 205 2.65 8.82 -21.98
C LEU A 205 2.96 10.32 -21.89
N MET A 206 3.95 10.72 -21.12
CA MET A 206 4.37 12.12 -20.94
C MET A 206 5.06 12.72 -22.17
N THR A 207 5.47 11.92 -23.13
CA THR A 207 6.05 12.45 -24.39
C THR A 207 5.01 12.97 -25.38
N GLY A 208 3.72 12.68 -25.11
CA GLY A 208 2.58 13.12 -25.91
C GLY A 208 2.01 14.49 -25.51
N PRO A 209 0.89 14.89 -26.14
CA PRO A 209 0.24 16.17 -25.85
C PRO A 209 -0.51 16.21 -24.51
N MET A 210 -0.75 15.08 -23.88
CA MET A 210 -1.46 14.95 -22.61
C MET A 210 -0.58 15.39 -21.43
N ARG A 211 -1.16 16.07 -20.44
CA ARG A 211 -0.44 16.40 -19.19
C ARG A 211 -0.73 15.36 -18.15
N VAL A 212 0.26 15.12 -17.26
CA VAL A 212 0.15 14.13 -16.19
C VAL A 212 0.37 14.80 -14.84
N ILE A 213 -0.53 14.51 -13.90
CA ILE A 213 -0.36 14.77 -12.48
C ILE A 213 -0.22 13.41 -11.80
N LEU A 214 0.88 13.23 -11.06
CA LEU A 214 1.23 12.02 -10.36
C LEU A 214 1.25 12.27 -8.85
N VAL A 215 0.35 11.66 -8.09
CA VAL A 215 0.39 11.70 -6.62
C VAL A 215 1.17 10.51 -6.13
N VAL A 216 2.17 10.74 -5.27
CA VAL A 216 3.06 9.71 -4.76
C VAL A 216 3.31 9.86 -3.26
N HIS A 217 3.67 8.76 -2.58
CA HIS A 217 4.11 8.79 -1.19
C HIS A 217 5.63 8.72 -1.05
N ARG A 218 6.33 8.20 -2.07
CA ARG A 218 7.76 7.94 -2.06
C ARG A 218 8.45 8.78 -3.11
N LEU A 219 9.62 9.29 -2.80
CA LEU A 219 10.44 10.06 -3.75
C LEU A 219 10.94 9.19 -4.92
N GLU A 220 11.17 7.92 -4.67
CA GLU A 220 11.58 6.92 -5.65
C GLU A 220 10.50 6.64 -6.72
N GLU A 221 9.26 7.06 -6.47
CA GLU A 221 8.13 6.91 -7.39
C GLU A 221 8.00 8.08 -8.37
N ILE A 222 8.77 9.15 -8.19
CA ILE A 222 8.78 10.29 -9.10
C ILE A 222 9.49 9.89 -10.39
N VAL A 223 8.71 9.70 -11.44
CA VAL A 223 9.24 9.27 -12.75
C VAL A 223 10.06 10.36 -13.43
N LEU A 224 10.93 9.96 -14.38
CA LEU A 224 11.96 10.84 -14.95
C LEU A 224 11.39 12.09 -15.63
N ASN A 225 10.29 11.94 -16.39
CA ASN A 225 9.70 13.03 -17.18
C ASN A 225 8.84 14.01 -16.36
N ILE A 226 8.70 13.83 -15.05
CA ILE A 226 8.15 14.86 -14.18
C ILE A 226 9.05 16.08 -14.20
N THR A 227 8.47 17.23 -14.47
CA THR A 227 9.17 18.53 -14.58
C THR A 227 9.05 19.37 -13.32
N HIS A 228 7.90 19.30 -12.64
CA HIS A 228 7.56 20.13 -11.49
C HIS A 228 7.04 19.30 -10.33
N VAL A 229 7.19 19.84 -9.13
CA VAL A 229 6.74 19.20 -7.89
C VAL A 229 5.93 20.18 -7.05
N LEU A 230 4.83 19.67 -6.51
CA LEU A 230 4.01 20.32 -5.50
C LEU A 230 4.13 19.55 -4.18
N LEU A 231 4.58 20.20 -3.13
CA LEU A 231 4.61 19.68 -1.77
C LEU A 231 3.34 20.12 -1.04
N VAL A 232 2.65 19.17 -0.40
CA VAL A 232 1.43 19.42 0.38
C VAL A 232 1.65 19.01 1.84
N LYS A 233 1.36 19.93 2.77
CA LYS A 233 1.53 19.69 4.22
C LYS A 233 0.32 20.25 4.98
N GLU A 234 -0.23 19.45 5.90
CA GLU A 234 -1.28 19.89 6.82
C GLU A 234 -2.47 20.58 6.13
N GLY A 235 -2.87 20.05 4.98
CA GLY A 235 -4.00 20.59 4.22
C GLY A 235 -3.69 21.89 3.46
N GLN A 236 -2.41 22.24 3.26
CA GLN A 236 -1.98 23.44 2.53
C GLN A 236 -0.95 23.10 1.47
N LEU A 237 -0.88 23.92 0.41
CA LEU A 237 0.21 23.86 -0.57
C LEU A 237 1.45 24.47 0.08
N PHE A 238 2.45 23.64 0.36
CA PHE A 238 3.63 24.03 1.12
C PHE A 238 4.72 24.66 0.25
N MET A 239 5.05 24.03 -0.89
CA MET A 239 6.01 24.53 -1.87
C MET A 239 5.65 24.01 -3.26
N GLN A 240 5.95 24.77 -4.32
CA GLN A 240 5.71 24.38 -5.69
C GLN A 240 6.78 24.96 -6.63
N GLY A 241 7.16 24.22 -7.67
CA GLY A 241 8.14 24.70 -8.64
C GLY A 241 8.84 23.57 -9.41
N PRO A 242 9.91 23.91 -10.15
CA PRO A 242 10.73 22.93 -10.86
C PRO A 242 11.22 21.83 -9.94
N LYS A 243 11.22 20.59 -10.45
CA LYS A 243 11.59 19.38 -9.67
C LYS A 243 12.92 19.52 -8.95
N ASP A 244 13.93 20.02 -9.66
CA ASP A 244 15.31 20.08 -9.14
C ASP A 244 15.50 21.17 -8.07
N GLU A 245 14.64 22.20 -8.05
CA GLU A 245 14.66 23.26 -7.03
C GLU A 245 13.88 22.86 -5.77
N ILE A 246 12.79 22.12 -5.94
CA ILE A 246 11.92 21.72 -4.84
C ILE A 246 12.44 20.49 -4.12
N LEU A 247 12.96 19.48 -4.83
CA LEU A 247 13.43 18.22 -4.25
C LEU A 247 14.86 18.35 -3.71
N THR A 248 14.99 19.04 -2.60
CA THR A 248 16.24 19.16 -1.82
C THR A 248 16.11 18.44 -0.49
N SER A 249 17.23 18.00 0.11
CA SER A 249 17.24 17.38 1.44
C SER A 249 16.62 18.31 2.49
N GLU A 250 16.85 19.63 2.38
CA GLU A 250 16.28 20.61 3.29
C GLU A 250 14.75 20.70 3.19
N ASN A 251 14.22 20.89 1.97
CA ASN A 251 12.78 21.05 1.74
C ASN A 251 12.01 19.78 2.15
N ILE A 252 12.56 18.62 1.85
CA ILE A 252 11.95 17.34 2.21
C ILE A 252 12.03 17.10 3.72
N SER A 253 13.14 17.48 4.37
CA SER A 253 13.24 17.45 5.85
C SER A 253 12.22 18.37 6.51
N ARG A 254 11.99 19.59 5.98
CA ARG A 254 10.96 20.52 6.46
C ARG A 254 9.54 19.99 6.24
N LEU A 255 9.30 19.33 5.12
CA LEU A 255 8.01 18.69 4.81
C LEU A 255 7.65 17.63 5.86
N TYR A 256 8.57 16.71 6.14
CA TYR A 256 8.34 15.55 7.01
C TYR A 256 8.70 15.81 8.49
N GLY A 257 9.39 16.91 8.82
CA GLY A 257 9.69 17.30 10.19
C GLY A 257 10.89 16.56 10.82
N PHE A 258 11.76 15.95 10.03
CA PHE A 258 12.98 15.28 10.50
C PHE A 258 14.08 15.26 9.42
N ASN A 259 15.34 15.09 9.84
CA ASN A 259 16.47 15.10 8.94
C ASN A 259 16.45 13.92 7.97
N LEU A 260 16.37 14.25 6.69
CA LEU A 260 16.44 13.32 5.56
C LEU A 260 17.61 13.74 4.66
N HIS A 261 18.33 12.76 4.17
CA HIS A 261 19.30 12.98 3.11
C HIS A 261 18.75 12.42 1.80
N LEU A 262 18.68 13.27 0.79
CA LEU A 262 18.20 12.94 -0.54
C LEU A 262 19.38 12.82 -1.48
N GLU A 263 19.55 11.65 -2.05
CA GLU A 263 20.59 11.35 -3.06
C GLU A 263 19.93 11.19 -4.43
N ARG A 264 20.48 11.90 -5.42
CA ARG A 264 20.05 11.74 -6.81
C ARG A 264 20.77 10.55 -7.43
N THR A 265 20.01 9.63 -8.01
CA THR A 265 20.53 8.45 -8.70
C THR A 265 20.15 8.47 -10.18
N ASN A 266 20.77 7.63 -11.00
CA ASN A 266 20.43 7.50 -12.43
C ASN A 266 18.99 7.02 -12.67
N ARG A 267 18.30 6.51 -11.65
CA ARG A 267 16.91 5.99 -11.71
C ARG A 267 15.89 6.86 -10.96
N GLY A 268 16.30 8.04 -10.46
CA GLY A 268 15.44 8.94 -9.67
C GLY A 268 16.10 9.35 -8.36
N PHE A 269 15.37 9.30 -7.26
CA PHE A 269 15.83 9.73 -5.94
C PHE A 269 15.92 8.55 -4.98
N ARG A 270 16.91 8.59 -4.08
CA ARG A 270 17.02 7.67 -2.95
C ARG A 270 16.99 8.48 -1.67
N VAL A 271 16.20 8.01 -0.69
CA VAL A 271 16.13 8.61 0.63
C VAL A 271 16.96 7.80 1.61
N SER A 272 17.83 8.47 2.36
CA SER A 272 18.47 7.91 3.53
C SER A 272 18.13 8.73 4.78
N TYR A 273 18.06 8.06 5.92
CA TYR A 273 17.70 8.67 7.18
C TYR A 273 18.97 9.02 7.96
N GLY A 274 19.05 10.25 8.49
CA GLY A 274 20.13 10.62 9.40
C GLY A 274 20.12 9.71 10.62
N SER A 275 21.33 9.33 11.09
CA SER A 275 21.49 8.58 12.34
C SER A 275 21.08 9.46 13.52
N GLU A 276 19.83 9.34 13.97
CA GLU A 276 19.49 9.81 15.31
C GLU A 276 19.97 8.75 16.29
N LYS A 277 20.56 9.18 17.42
CA LYS A 277 20.88 8.27 18.53
C LYS A 277 19.60 7.52 18.88
N SER A 278 19.66 6.18 18.82
CA SER A 278 18.60 5.32 19.32
C SER A 278 18.41 5.65 20.79
N ASP A 279 17.34 6.39 21.14
CA ASP A 279 16.89 6.42 22.51
C ASP A 279 16.61 4.97 22.88
N LYS A 280 17.36 4.45 23.87
CA LYS A 280 17.09 3.13 24.44
C LYS A 280 15.70 3.23 25.08
N ILE A 281 14.71 2.74 24.36
CA ILE A 281 13.35 2.65 24.86
C ILE A 281 13.33 1.52 25.88
N ASP A 282 12.93 1.83 27.11
CA ASP A 282 12.79 0.80 28.15
C ASP A 282 11.59 -0.10 27.83
N THR A 283 11.86 -1.29 27.35
CA THR A 283 10.84 -2.30 27.02
C THR A 283 10.45 -3.15 28.22
N SER A 284 11.11 -3.00 29.37
CA SER A 284 10.86 -3.83 30.57
C SER A 284 9.42 -3.72 31.09
N VAL A 285 8.75 -2.58 30.84
CA VAL A 285 7.36 -2.35 31.28
C VAL A 285 6.34 -3.18 30.51
N VAL A 286 6.66 -3.60 29.29
CA VAL A 286 5.73 -4.27 28.36
C VAL A 286 6.05 -5.72 28.08
N TYR A 287 7.21 -6.23 28.49
CA TYR A 287 7.62 -7.62 28.31
C TYR A 287 7.50 -8.42 29.60
N GLU A 288 6.85 -9.58 29.54
CA GLU A 288 6.89 -10.58 30.58
C GLU A 288 8.03 -11.58 30.31
N GLU A 289 8.77 -11.98 31.36
CA GLU A 289 9.91 -12.94 31.28
C GLU A 289 9.52 -14.38 30.91
N SER A 290 8.35 -14.66 30.39
CA SER A 290 7.78 -16.01 30.24
C SER A 290 8.19 -16.76 28.96
N LEU A 291 9.43 -16.63 28.47
CA LEU A 291 9.92 -17.40 27.32
C LEU A 291 10.62 -18.74 27.69
N GLN A 292 10.40 -19.27 28.92
CA GLN A 292 11.10 -20.44 29.40
C GLN A 292 10.81 -21.75 28.64
N ASP A 293 9.68 -21.85 27.91
CA ASP A 293 9.22 -23.06 27.19
C ASP A 293 9.22 -22.95 25.65
N VAL A 294 9.97 -21.99 25.09
CA VAL A 294 10.02 -21.84 23.62
C VAL A 294 11.05 -22.78 23.03
N PRO A 295 10.70 -23.71 22.13
CA PRO A 295 11.65 -24.66 21.55
C PRO A 295 12.69 -23.95 20.67
N GLU A 296 13.80 -24.63 20.40
CA GLU A 296 14.88 -24.11 19.55
C GLU A 296 14.41 -23.84 18.12
N VAL A 297 13.57 -24.72 17.57
CA VAL A 297 13.00 -24.59 16.23
C VAL A 297 11.58 -24.05 16.34
N LEU A 298 11.36 -22.85 15.84
CA LEU A 298 10.05 -22.18 15.86
C LEU A 298 9.18 -22.62 14.68
N ILE A 299 9.76 -22.70 13.50
CA ILE A 299 9.09 -23.10 12.26
C ILE A 299 9.98 -24.11 11.53
N GLU A 300 9.40 -25.20 11.05
CA GLU A 300 10.05 -26.11 10.11
C GLU A 300 9.06 -26.53 9.03
N MET A 301 9.45 -26.38 7.79
CA MET A 301 8.70 -26.79 6.60
C MET A 301 9.59 -27.74 5.78
N LYS A 302 9.10 -28.95 5.52
CA LYS A 302 9.80 -29.96 4.73
C LYS A 302 8.97 -30.34 3.53
N ASP A 303 9.55 -30.21 2.35
CA ASP A 303 8.93 -30.56 1.06
C ASP A 303 7.49 -30.05 0.89
N THR A 304 7.25 -28.83 1.41
CA THR A 304 5.92 -28.24 1.52
C THR A 304 5.43 -27.77 0.15
N THR A 305 4.33 -28.33 -0.33
CA THR A 305 3.72 -28.00 -1.61
C THR A 305 2.29 -27.52 -1.39
N VAL A 306 1.94 -26.36 -1.99
CA VAL A 306 0.58 -25.81 -1.97
C VAL A 306 0.14 -25.56 -3.39
N GLN A 307 -1.03 -26.10 -3.73
CA GLN A 307 -1.61 -26.02 -5.06
C GLN A 307 -3.09 -25.63 -4.98
N TYR A 308 -3.52 -24.73 -5.85
CA TYR A 308 -4.92 -24.41 -6.06
C TYR A 308 -5.24 -24.74 -7.52
N ASP A 309 -6.18 -25.65 -7.74
CA ASP A 309 -6.48 -26.22 -9.04
C ASP A 309 -5.19 -26.68 -9.76
N ASP A 310 -4.89 -26.13 -10.93
CA ASP A 310 -3.67 -26.43 -11.69
C ASP A 310 -2.48 -25.53 -11.33
N LEU A 311 -2.66 -24.55 -10.42
CA LEU A 311 -1.62 -23.59 -10.06
C LEU A 311 -0.85 -24.03 -8.82
N ILE A 312 0.42 -24.39 -8.98
CA ILE A 312 1.34 -24.63 -7.87
C ILE A 312 1.83 -23.27 -7.34
N VAL A 313 1.44 -22.93 -6.10
CA VAL A 313 1.79 -21.68 -5.43
C VAL A 313 3.05 -21.83 -4.59
N LEU A 314 3.28 -22.99 -3.97
CA LEU A 314 4.54 -23.38 -3.33
C LEU A 314 4.95 -24.75 -3.86
N ASP A 315 6.21 -24.89 -4.28
CA ASP A 315 6.75 -26.10 -4.86
C ASP A 315 7.93 -26.62 -4.01
N ARG A 316 7.66 -27.65 -3.21
CA ARG A 316 8.63 -28.37 -2.37
C ARG A 316 9.50 -27.44 -1.53
N LEU A 317 8.85 -26.53 -0.80
CA LEU A 317 9.51 -25.57 0.06
C LEU A 317 10.19 -26.29 1.24
N ASN A 318 11.49 -26.05 1.42
CA ASN A 318 12.27 -26.49 2.57
C ASN A 318 12.84 -25.27 3.30
N TRP A 319 12.43 -25.07 4.56
CA TRP A 319 12.83 -23.93 5.35
C TRP A 319 12.70 -24.21 6.84
N SER A 320 13.62 -23.64 7.63
CA SER A 320 13.52 -23.64 9.09
C SER A 320 13.90 -22.29 9.67
N MET A 321 13.22 -21.90 10.77
CA MET A 321 13.51 -20.71 11.56
C MET A 321 13.75 -21.11 13.00
N ARG A 322 14.87 -20.69 13.57
CA ARG A 322 15.28 -21.02 14.93
C ARG A 322 15.16 -19.83 15.87
N ARG A 323 15.16 -20.11 17.15
CA ARG A 323 15.24 -19.08 18.19
C ARG A 323 16.53 -18.27 18.04
N GLY A 324 16.41 -16.94 18.16
CA GLY A 324 17.51 -16.00 17.93
C GLY A 324 17.71 -15.58 16.48
N GLU A 325 16.90 -16.12 15.55
CA GLU A 325 16.92 -15.70 14.15
C GLU A 325 15.75 -14.76 13.85
N ASN A 326 16.04 -13.62 13.22
CA ASN A 326 15.05 -12.74 12.63
C ASN A 326 15.11 -12.89 11.11
N TRP A 327 13.99 -13.29 10.50
CA TRP A 327 13.94 -13.61 9.08
C TRP A 327 13.17 -12.58 8.27
N ALA A 328 13.68 -12.30 7.06
CA ALA A 328 12.90 -11.63 6.02
C ALA A 328 12.58 -12.60 4.87
N ILE A 329 11.33 -12.59 4.39
CA ILE A 329 10.92 -13.26 3.16
C ILE A 329 10.74 -12.20 2.07
N LEU A 330 11.60 -12.25 1.06
CA LEU A 330 11.60 -11.39 -0.10
C LEU A 330 11.05 -12.11 -1.34
N GLY A 331 10.24 -11.45 -2.12
CA GLY A 331 9.77 -11.98 -3.40
C GLY A 331 8.78 -11.05 -4.08
N THR A 332 8.59 -11.23 -5.37
CA THR A 332 7.59 -10.50 -6.16
C THR A 332 6.16 -10.86 -5.73
N ASN A 333 5.18 -10.07 -6.16
CA ASN A 333 3.78 -10.42 -5.96
C ASN A 333 3.48 -11.77 -6.63
N GLY A 334 2.65 -12.59 -5.99
CA GLY A 334 2.36 -13.95 -6.47
C GLY A 334 3.49 -14.98 -6.29
N SER A 335 4.59 -14.64 -5.58
CA SER A 335 5.67 -15.62 -5.34
C SER A 335 5.38 -16.64 -4.26
N GLY A 336 4.26 -16.55 -3.52
CA GLY A 336 3.87 -17.47 -2.45
C GLY A 336 4.14 -16.97 -1.02
N LYS A 337 4.61 -15.73 -0.81
CA LYS A 337 4.92 -15.17 0.53
C LYS A 337 3.75 -15.24 1.50
N SER A 338 2.59 -14.69 1.12
CA SER A 338 1.39 -14.71 1.97
C SER A 338 0.84 -16.11 2.16
N THR A 339 1.10 -17.04 1.24
CA THR A 339 0.74 -18.46 1.41
C THR A 339 1.57 -19.09 2.53
N ILE A 340 2.88 -18.80 2.63
CA ILE A 340 3.73 -19.23 3.76
C ILE A 340 3.17 -18.67 5.07
N VAL A 341 2.82 -17.38 5.11
CA VAL A 341 2.21 -16.75 6.29
C VAL A 341 0.90 -17.44 6.68
N LYS A 342 0.01 -17.70 5.72
CA LYS A 342 -1.26 -18.42 5.96
C LYS A 342 -1.06 -19.85 6.44
N LEU A 343 -0.02 -20.55 5.94
CA LEU A 343 0.35 -21.86 6.47
C LEU A 343 0.75 -21.78 7.94
N ILE A 344 1.55 -20.78 8.33
CA ILE A 344 1.99 -20.62 9.72
C ILE A 344 0.82 -20.22 10.64
N LEU A 345 0.00 -19.26 10.22
CA LEU A 345 -1.15 -18.78 10.99
C LEU A 345 -2.29 -19.81 11.12
N GLY A 346 -2.26 -20.86 10.33
CA GLY A 346 -3.30 -21.89 10.34
C GLY A 346 -4.52 -21.56 9.45
N ASP A 347 -4.42 -20.51 8.66
CA ASP A 347 -5.51 -20.05 7.79
C ASP A 347 -5.52 -20.77 6.42
N ASN A 348 -4.55 -21.67 6.16
CA ASN A 348 -4.50 -22.52 5.00
C ASN A 348 -4.59 -24.01 5.40
N LEU A 349 -5.67 -24.67 4.98
CA LEU A 349 -5.94 -26.08 5.30
C LEU A 349 -4.93 -27.06 4.70
N GLN A 350 -4.26 -26.72 3.61
CA GLN A 350 -3.21 -27.59 3.02
C GLN A 350 -1.98 -27.74 3.93
N GLY A 351 -1.86 -26.90 4.98
CA GLY A 351 -0.87 -27.09 6.02
C GLY A 351 -0.99 -28.42 6.77
N TYR A 352 -2.19 -29.00 6.83
CA TYR A 352 -2.42 -30.33 7.44
C TYR A 352 -1.97 -31.50 6.57
N ALA A 353 -1.94 -31.32 5.26
CA ALA A 353 -1.47 -32.32 4.30
C ALA A 353 0.07 -32.28 4.12
N ASN A 354 0.71 -31.23 4.59
CA ASN A 354 2.15 -30.98 4.46
C ASN A 354 2.92 -31.25 5.76
N GLN A 355 4.24 -31.32 5.67
CA GLN A 355 5.13 -31.43 6.84
C GLN A 355 5.46 -30.03 7.36
N VAL A 356 4.51 -29.44 8.09
CA VAL A 356 4.68 -28.13 8.74
C VAL A 356 4.72 -28.35 10.24
N MET A 357 5.83 -27.96 10.88
CA MET A 357 6.01 -27.97 12.33
C MET A 357 6.08 -26.53 12.85
N LEU A 358 5.33 -26.25 13.91
CA LEU A 358 5.29 -24.96 14.58
C LEU A 358 5.54 -25.20 16.08
N PHE A 359 6.56 -24.52 16.63
CA PHE A 359 6.97 -24.66 18.02
C PHE A 359 7.15 -26.13 18.44
N GLY A 360 7.78 -26.93 17.58
CA GLY A 360 8.06 -28.36 17.83
C GLY A 360 6.85 -29.29 17.66
N LYS A 361 5.66 -28.79 17.35
CA LYS A 361 4.44 -29.59 17.13
C LYS A 361 4.13 -29.65 15.64
N ARG A 362 3.86 -30.87 15.13
CA ARG A 362 3.43 -31.05 13.74
C ARG A 362 1.97 -30.61 13.59
N LYS A 363 1.66 -29.88 12.54
CA LYS A 363 0.30 -29.51 12.20
C LYS A 363 -0.54 -30.76 11.91
N GLY A 364 -1.72 -30.87 12.58
CA GLY A 364 -2.59 -32.06 12.44
C GLY A 364 -2.26 -33.19 13.41
N SER A 365 -1.38 -33.00 14.40
CA SER A 365 -1.09 -34.03 15.40
C SER A 365 -1.96 -33.95 16.67
N GLY A 366 -3.09 -33.21 16.59
CA GLY A 366 -4.02 -33.00 17.71
C GLY A 366 -3.78 -31.71 18.47
N GLU A 367 -2.94 -30.81 17.95
CA GLU A 367 -2.75 -29.47 18.49
C GLU A 367 -4.01 -28.61 18.36
N ILE A 368 -4.27 -27.79 19.36
CA ILE A 368 -5.34 -26.81 19.32
C ILE A 368 -4.79 -25.55 18.66
N LEU A 369 -5.41 -25.11 17.55
CA LEU A 369 -5.00 -23.91 16.80
C LEU A 369 -4.82 -22.68 17.70
N TRP A 370 -5.62 -22.54 18.75
CA TRP A 370 -5.50 -21.47 19.74
C TRP A 370 -4.19 -21.52 20.56
N GLU A 371 -3.63 -22.69 20.79
CA GLU A 371 -2.34 -22.83 21.47
C GLU A 371 -1.22 -22.27 20.59
N ILE A 372 -1.27 -22.56 19.29
CA ILE A 372 -0.30 -22.01 18.32
C ILE A 372 -0.46 -20.49 18.21
N LYS A 373 -1.70 -20.00 18.06
CA LYS A 373 -1.98 -18.56 17.93
C LYS A 373 -1.55 -17.73 19.15
N ARG A 374 -1.53 -18.31 20.35
CA ARG A 374 -0.98 -17.65 21.53
C ARG A 374 0.49 -17.29 21.42
N HIS A 375 1.27 -18.09 20.70
CA HIS A 375 2.70 -17.88 20.50
C HIS A 375 3.02 -16.97 19.30
N ILE A 376 2.01 -16.54 18.53
CA ILE A 376 2.21 -15.75 17.31
C ILE A 376 1.49 -14.42 17.42
N GLY A 377 2.23 -13.33 17.30
CA GLY A 377 1.68 -12.02 16.97
C GLY A 377 1.62 -11.85 15.44
N ALA A 378 0.55 -11.30 14.90
CA ALA A 378 0.42 -11.10 13.46
C ALA A 378 -0.04 -9.69 13.12
N VAL A 379 0.61 -9.10 12.10
CA VAL A 379 0.24 -7.82 11.50
C VAL A 379 0.15 -7.99 10.00
N SER A 380 -1.05 -7.85 9.44
CA SER A 380 -1.29 -7.96 7.99
C SER A 380 -2.31 -6.91 7.52
N SER A 381 -2.37 -6.71 6.21
CA SER A 381 -3.38 -5.83 5.61
C SER A 381 -4.79 -6.42 5.72
N GLU A 382 -4.94 -7.76 5.71
CA GLU A 382 -6.22 -8.44 5.91
C GLU A 382 -6.79 -8.16 7.30
N LEU A 383 -5.97 -8.27 8.37
CA LEU A 383 -6.38 -7.94 9.73
C LEU A 383 -6.81 -6.47 9.88
N GLN A 384 -6.19 -5.56 9.14
CA GLN A 384 -6.55 -4.14 9.17
C GLN A 384 -7.97 -3.89 8.66
N VAL A 385 -8.43 -4.65 7.69
CA VAL A 385 -9.78 -4.54 7.11
C VAL A 385 -10.83 -5.19 8.00
N GLN A 386 -10.52 -6.31 8.67
CA GLN A 386 -11.45 -7.04 9.51
C GLN A 386 -11.93 -6.24 10.73
N HIS A 387 -11.09 -5.34 11.27
CA HIS A 387 -11.44 -4.46 12.39
C HIS A 387 -12.27 -3.22 11.96
N ARG A 388 -13.27 -3.39 11.09
CA ARG A 388 -14.16 -2.28 10.64
C ARG A 388 -15.23 -1.85 11.64
N LYS A 389 -15.43 -2.57 12.75
CA LYS A 389 -16.44 -2.24 13.78
C LYS A 389 -16.03 -0.97 14.53
N LYS A 390 -17.02 -0.28 15.12
CA LYS A 390 -16.85 0.97 15.90
C LYS A 390 -16.17 0.72 17.27
N MET A 391 -15.06 -0.02 17.28
CA MET A 391 -14.24 -0.22 18.48
C MET A 391 -13.27 0.95 18.62
N SER A 392 -12.92 1.32 19.87
CA SER A 392 -11.82 2.23 20.14
C SER A 392 -10.47 1.58 19.77
N ALA A 393 -9.45 2.39 19.51
CA ALA A 393 -8.10 1.88 19.30
C ALA A 393 -7.61 1.09 20.54
N TYR A 394 -7.96 1.55 21.75
CA TYR A 394 -7.67 0.84 23.00
C TYR A 394 -8.27 -0.57 23.04
N ASP A 395 -9.54 -0.71 22.64
CA ASP A 395 -10.21 -2.02 22.62
C ASP A 395 -9.59 -2.94 21.57
N VAL A 396 -9.18 -2.40 20.42
CA VAL A 396 -8.49 -3.18 19.38
C VAL A 396 -7.14 -3.70 19.93
N ILE A 397 -6.33 -2.89 20.60
CA ILE A 397 -5.09 -3.33 21.24
C ILE A 397 -5.40 -4.43 22.27
N THR A 398 -6.37 -4.19 23.15
CA THR A 398 -6.76 -5.12 24.21
C THR A 398 -7.22 -6.47 23.66
N SER A 399 -7.89 -6.49 22.52
CA SER A 399 -8.36 -7.73 21.86
C SER A 399 -7.22 -8.69 21.49
N GLY A 400 -5.98 -8.18 21.43
CA GLY A 400 -4.77 -8.98 21.16
C GLY A 400 -4.50 -10.07 22.20
N PHE A 401 -4.89 -9.88 23.47
CA PHE A 401 -4.78 -10.93 24.49
C PHE A 401 -5.66 -12.15 24.22
N TYR A 402 -6.69 -11.98 23.44
CA TYR A 402 -7.71 -13.01 23.18
C TYR A 402 -7.71 -13.51 21.73
N ASP A 403 -6.78 -13.02 20.90
CA ASP A 403 -6.70 -13.30 19.45
C ASP A 403 -8.05 -13.15 18.72
N SER A 404 -8.91 -12.24 19.19
CA SER A 404 -10.26 -12.01 18.68
C SER A 404 -10.35 -10.70 17.89
N ILE A 405 -11.25 -10.64 16.91
CA ILE A 405 -11.53 -9.41 16.11
C ILE A 405 -12.35 -8.39 16.92
N GLY A 406 -13.01 -8.83 17.99
CA GLY A 406 -13.80 -8.02 18.93
C GLY A 406 -13.33 -8.19 20.36
N LEU A 407 -13.64 -7.23 21.22
CA LEU A 407 -13.40 -7.34 22.67
C LEU A 407 -14.66 -7.90 23.33
N TYR A 408 -14.62 -9.17 23.73
CA TYR A 408 -15.74 -9.89 24.35
C TYR A 408 -15.51 -10.18 25.84
N ARG A 409 -14.37 -9.81 26.39
CA ARG A 409 -13.98 -10.00 27.78
C ARG A 409 -13.39 -8.72 28.34
N TYR A 410 -13.66 -8.43 29.61
CA TYR A 410 -13.05 -7.32 30.30
C TYR A 410 -11.58 -7.63 30.61
N PRO A 411 -10.62 -6.71 30.29
CA PRO A 411 -9.22 -6.89 30.61
C PRO A 411 -8.98 -6.83 32.11
N THR A 412 -8.07 -7.67 32.60
CA THR A 412 -7.58 -7.60 33.98
C THR A 412 -6.77 -6.31 34.22
N PRO A 413 -6.57 -5.88 35.50
CA PRO A 413 -5.73 -4.73 35.80
C PRO A 413 -4.31 -4.84 35.22
N LYS A 414 -3.74 -6.06 35.24
CA LYS A 414 -2.42 -6.34 34.65
C LYS A 414 -2.41 -6.12 33.13
N GLN A 415 -3.44 -6.63 32.43
CA GLN A 415 -3.58 -6.45 30.98
C GLN A 415 -3.75 -4.97 30.60
N LYS A 416 -4.54 -4.20 31.38
CA LYS A 416 -4.67 -2.75 31.17
C LYS A 416 -3.33 -2.06 31.27
N LYS A 417 -2.52 -2.36 32.30
CA LYS A 417 -1.19 -1.77 32.48
C LYS A 417 -0.26 -2.06 31.28
N ILE A 418 -0.33 -3.27 30.70
CA ILE A 418 0.45 -3.62 29.51
C ILE A 418 -0.03 -2.82 28.29
N VAL A 419 -1.36 -2.68 28.10
CA VAL A 419 -1.91 -1.85 27.02
C VAL A 419 -1.46 -0.39 27.15
N ASP A 420 -1.57 0.16 28.35
CA ASP A 420 -1.15 1.55 28.64
C ASP A 420 0.35 1.72 28.34
N GLY A 421 1.18 0.75 28.72
CA GLY A 421 2.61 0.75 28.41
C GLY A 421 2.88 0.76 26.89
N TRP A 422 2.17 -0.04 26.10
CA TRP A 422 2.30 -0.02 24.64
C TRP A 422 1.80 1.31 24.04
N ILE A 423 0.74 1.91 24.56
CA ILE A 423 0.22 3.22 24.13
C ILE A 423 1.26 4.30 24.38
N GLU A 424 1.91 4.29 25.54
CA GLU A 424 2.98 5.22 25.90
C GLU A 424 4.21 5.01 25.03
N LEU A 425 4.68 3.77 24.90
CA LEU A 425 5.84 3.38 24.09
C LEU A 425 5.70 3.85 22.64
N LEU A 426 4.52 3.62 22.06
CA LEU A 426 4.23 4.00 20.68
C LEU A 426 3.82 5.47 20.53
N LYS A 427 3.67 6.22 21.63
CA LYS A 427 3.20 7.63 21.62
C LYS A 427 1.90 7.80 20.83
N ILE A 428 0.89 6.97 21.18
CA ILE A 428 -0.42 6.95 20.51
C ILE A 428 -1.57 7.27 21.47
N GLY A 429 -1.28 7.93 22.61
CA GLY A 429 -2.27 8.27 23.63
C GLY A 429 -3.40 9.15 23.12
N ASP A 430 -3.09 10.10 22.24
CA ASP A 430 -4.04 11.03 21.61
C ASP A 430 -5.09 10.35 20.72
N ILE A 431 -4.81 9.16 20.21
CA ILE A 431 -5.72 8.39 19.35
C ILE A 431 -6.29 7.13 20.02
N SER A 432 -5.86 6.81 21.25
CA SER A 432 -6.22 5.56 21.93
C SER A 432 -7.73 5.38 22.13
N ASN A 433 -8.46 6.47 22.40
CA ASN A 433 -9.91 6.45 22.59
C ASN A 433 -10.71 6.72 21.30
N GLN A 434 -10.03 6.99 20.18
CA GLN A 434 -10.71 7.25 18.92
C GLN A 434 -11.24 5.94 18.30
N PRO A 435 -12.37 5.99 17.56
CA PRO A 435 -12.86 4.85 16.81
C PRO A 435 -11.82 4.39 15.77
N TYR A 436 -11.44 3.12 15.81
CA TYR A 436 -10.38 2.55 14.94
C TYR A 436 -10.61 2.81 13.45
N HIS A 437 -11.87 2.76 12.99
CA HIS A 437 -12.19 2.99 11.57
C HIS A 437 -11.89 4.42 11.09
N GLN A 438 -11.81 5.41 12.00
CA GLN A 438 -11.53 6.81 11.68
C GLN A 438 -10.03 7.13 11.63
N LEU A 439 -9.18 6.23 12.12
CA LEU A 439 -7.75 6.39 12.14
C LEU A 439 -7.16 6.35 10.73
N SER A 440 -6.06 7.09 10.53
CA SER A 440 -5.26 7.01 9.31
C SER A 440 -4.66 5.62 9.12
N TYR A 441 -4.24 5.30 7.90
CA TYR A 441 -3.65 3.99 7.57
C TYR A 441 -2.43 3.67 8.46
N GLY A 442 -1.52 4.65 8.63
CA GLY A 442 -0.34 4.49 9.49
C GLY A 442 -0.68 4.32 10.97
N GLN A 443 -1.69 5.08 11.47
CA GLN A 443 -2.17 4.93 12.84
C GLN A 443 -2.75 3.54 13.09
N LYS A 444 -3.57 3.05 12.15
CA LYS A 444 -4.12 1.68 12.21
C LYS A 444 -3.01 0.63 12.28
N ARG A 445 -1.94 0.80 11.52
CA ARG A 445 -0.80 -0.12 11.52
C ARG A 445 -0.10 -0.15 12.88
N MET A 446 0.09 1.01 13.53
CA MET A 446 0.65 1.09 14.88
C MET A 446 -0.25 0.41 15.93
N ILE A 447 -1.57 0.60 15.85
CA ILE A 447 -2.52 -0.08 16.73
C ILE A 447 -2.45 -1.60 16.56
N LEU A 448 -2.38 -2.10 15.31
CA LEU A 448 -2.25 -3.53 15.05
C LEU A 448 -0.91 -4.11 15.55
N LEU A 449 0.16 -3.33 15.47
CA LEU A 449 1.45 -3.75 16.02
C LEU A 449 1.40 -3.85 17.55
N ALA A 450 0.84 -2.84 18.24
CA ALA A 450 0.59 -2.93 19.68
C ALA A 450 -0.28 -4.15 20.02
N ARG A 451 -1.38 -4.36 19.29
CA ARG A 451 -2.27 -5.51 19.45
C ARG A 451 -1.52 -6.84 19.33
N ALA A 452 -0.63 -6.97 18.36
CA ALA A 452 0.14 -8.19 18.15
C ALA A 452 1.12 -8.46 19.31
N MET A 453 1.60 -7.39 19.94
CA MET A 453 2.66 -7.44 20.95
C MET A 453 2.18 -7.49 22.42
N VAL A 454 0.90 -7.17 22.73
CA VAL A 454 0.41 -7.14 24.14
C VAL A 454 0.56 -8.46 24.89
N LYS A 455 0.66 -9.58 24.19
CA LYS A 455 0.88 -10.92 24.77
C LYS A 455 2.35 -11.35 24.77
N SER A 456 3.29 -10.47 24.40
CA SER A 456 4.72 -10.74 24.28
C SER A 456 5.02 -12.05 23.52
N PRO A 457 4.57 -12.19 22.26
CA PRO A 457 4.65 -13.46 21.55
C PRO A 457 6.12 -13.83 21.24
N PRO A 458 6.49 -15.13 21.28
CA PRO A 458 7.81 -15.58 20.82
C PRO A 458 8.08 -15.29 19.35
N LEU A 459 7.03 -15.21 18.51
CA LEU A 459 7.14 -14.94 17.08
C LEU A 459 6.18 -13.82 16.68
N LEU A 460 6.70 -12.77 16.03
CA LEU A 460 5.92 -11.71 15.41
C LEU A 460 6.03 -11.83 13.89
N ILE A 461 4.90 -12.04 13.23
CA ILE A 461 4.78 -12.09 11.76
C ILE A 461 4.24 -10.77 11.25
N MET A 462 4.95 -10.18 10.29
CA MET A 462 4.56 -8.91 9.67
C MET A 462 4.53 -9.09 8.16
N ASP A 463 3.32 -9.09 7.59
CA ASP A 463 3.12 -9.19 6.13
C ASP A 463 2.92 -7.79 5.54
N GLU A 464 3.94 -7.33 4.79
CA GLU A 464 4.03 -6.01 4.17
C GLU A 464 3.69 -4.85 5.13
N PRO A 465 4.40 -4.72 6.29
CA PRO A 465 4.02 -3.78 7.33
C PRO A 465 4.16 -2.31 6.92
N CYS A 466 4.97 -2.01 5.90
CA CYS A 466 5.21 -0.65 5.40
C CYS A 466 4.36 -0.28 4.17
N HIS A 467 3.52 -1.20 3.68
CA HIS A 467 2.67 -0.96 2.52
C HIS A 467 1.70 0.23 2.77
N GLY A 468 1.57 1.16 1.79
CA GLY A 468 0.69 2.33 1.88
C GLY A 468 1.12 3.39 2.91
N LEU A 469 2.34 3.32 3.44
CA LEU A 469 2.86 4.29 4.38
C LEU A 469 3.71 5.36 3.68
N ASP A 470 3.50 6.61 4.08
CA ASP A 470 4.41 7.69 3.75
C ASP A 470 5.77 7.53 4.45
N ILE A 471 6.73 8.38 4.08
CA ILE A 471 8.10 8.35 4.59
C ILE A 471 8.15 8.43 6.13
N SER A 472 7.31 9.28 6.76
CA SER A 472 7.28 9.47 8.21
C SER A 472 6.78 8.23 8.94
N ASN A 473 5.63 7.71 8.51
CA ASN A 473 5.02 6.54 9.11
C ASN A 473 5.86 5.27 8.87
N ARG A 474 6.45 5.12 7.65
CA ARG A 474 7.37 4.03 7.34
C ARG A 474 8.57 4.02 8.28
N ARG A 475 9.24 5.19 8.44
CA ARG A 475 10.38 5.32 9.37
C ARG A 475 9.99 4.96 10.80
N ARG A 476 8.82 5.43 11.25
CA ARG A 476 8.32 5.16 12.61
C ARG A 476 8.08 3.67 12.83
N ILE A 477 7.43 2.99 11.89
CA ILE A 477 7.18 1.55 11.95
C ILE A 477 8.50 0.76 11.93
N LEU A 478 9.45 1.08 11.05
CA LEU A 478 10.75 0.40 10.98
C LEU A 478 11.53 0.55 12.28
N ARG A 479 11.54 1.73 12.93
CA ARG A 479 12.17 1.93 14.25
C ARG A 479 11.53 1.05 15.33
N ILE A 480 10.21 0.94 15.34
CA ILE A 480 9.52 0.08 16.30
C ILE A 480 9.86 -1.38 16.05
N ILE A 481 9.93 -1.80 14.80
CA ILE A 481 10.33 -3.17 14.43
C ILE A 481 11.78 -3.44 14.86
N GLU A 482 12.70 -2.51 14.68
CA GLU A 482 14.08 -2.61 15.15
C GLU A 482 14.16 -2.75 16.68
N MET A 483 13.37 -1.97 17.40
CA MET A 483 13.25 -2.07 18.85
C MET A 483 12.75 -3.47 19.27
N ILE A 484 11.67 -3.96 18.65
CA ILE A 484 11.13 -5.30 18.94
C ILE A 484 12.16 -6.38 18.60
N GLY A 485 12.89 -6.24 17.49
CA GLY A 485 13.94 -7.18 17.09
C GLY A 485 15.11 -7.28 18.05
N GLY A 486 15.29 -6.31 18.96
CA GLY A 486 16.22 -6.36 20.09
C GLY A 486 15.66 -7.03 21.35
N THR A 487 14.42 -7.51 21.33
CA THR A 487 13.75 -8.20 22.44
C THR A 487 13.79 -9.72 22.22
N PRO A 488 13.30 -10.53 23.17
CA PRO A 488 13.20 -11.98 22.99
C PRO A 488 12.22 -12.45 21.88
N THR A 489 11.37 -11.57 21.33
CA THR A 489 10.47 -11.87 20.21
C THR A 489 11.25 -12.01 18.90
N GLN A 490 11.15 -13.14 18.21
CA GLN A 490 11.69 -13.32 16.87
C GLN A 490 10.76 -12.72 15.82
N LEU A 491 11.36 -12.18 14.74
CA LEU A 491 10.64 -11.51 13.68
C LEU A 491 10.60 -12.35 12.40
N LEU A 492 9.41 -12.47 11.81
CA LEU A 492 9.21 -12.91 10.44
C LEU A 492 8.66 -11.73 9.63
N TYR A 493 9.54 -11.08 8.86
CA TYR A 493 9.26 -9.88 8.10
C TYR A 493 9.05 -10.22 6.63
N VAL A 494 7.86 -10.04 6.10
CA VAL A 494 7.53 -10.34 4.70
C VAL A 494 7.40 -9.04 3.93
N THR A 495 8.16 -8.89 2.84
CA THR A 495 8.12 -7.69 2.00
C THR A 495 8.49 -8.00 0.55
N ASN A 496 8.06 -7.12 -0.36
CA ASN A 496 8.51 -7.09 -1.75
C ASN A 496 9.58 -6.00 -1.98
N HIS A 497 9.98 -5.26 -0.93
CA HIS A 497 10.92 -4.15 -0.98
C HIS A 497 12.20 -4.45 -0.20
N ARG A 498 13.33 -4.51 -0.90
CA ARG A 498 14.64 -4.75 -0.28
C ARG A 498 15.07 -3.61 0.66
N ASP A 499 14.74 -2.38 0.31
CA ASP A 499 15.07 -1.16 1.07
C ASP A 499 14.29 -1.00 2.38
N GLU A 500 13.28 -1.84 2.61
CA GLU A 500 12.47 -1.84 3.83
C GLU A 500 12.93 -2.87 4.87
N ILE A 501 13.96 -3.66 4.59
CA ILE A 501 14.43 -4.70 5.52
C ILE A 501 15.15 -4.04 6.71
N PRO A 502 14.62 -4.19 7.95
CA PRO A 502 15.26 -3.64 9.15
C PRO A 502 16.66 -4.22 9.40
N ASN A 503 17.49 -3.49 10.16
CA ASN A 503 18.84 -3.95 10.47
C ASN A 503 18.84 -5.15 11.41
N CYS A 504 17.83 -5.27 12.28
CA CYS A 504 17.66 -6.41 13.20
C CYS A 504 17.39 -7.75 12.51
N ILE A 505 17.07 -7.75 11.20
CA ILE A 505 16.92 -8.98 10.41
C ILE A 505 18.30 -9.60 10.19
N THR A 506 18.43 -10.88 10.56
CA THR A 506 19.68 -11.66 10.49
C THR A 506 19.72 -12.61 9.29
N HIS A 507 18.55 -13.09 8.85
CA HIS A 507 18.43 -14.08 7.77
C HIS A 507 17.43 -13.63 6.72
N VAL A 508 17.63 -14.07 5.48
CA VAL A 508 16.77 -13.73 4.35
C VAL A 508 16.49 -14.97 3.52
N MET A 509 15.22 -15.12 3.13
CA MET A 509 14.78 -16.04 2.08
C MET A 509 14.31 -15.25 0.87
N ARG A 510 14.80 -15.59 -0.32
CA ARG A 510 14.31 -15.06 -1.59
C ARG A 510 13.40 -16.09 -2.26
N LEU A 511 12.15 -15.70 -2.49
CA LEU A 511 11.11 -16.55 -3.07
C LEU A 511 10.76 -16.08 -4.49
N HIS A 512 10.65 -17.02 -5.42
CA HIS A 512 10.21 -16.74 -6.79
C HIS A 512 9.35 -17.87 -7.33
N LYS A 513 8.12 -17.55 -7.76
CA LYS A 513 7.15 -18.52 -8.32
C LYS A 513 7.05 -19.81 -7.47
N GLY A 514 6.87 -19.66 -6.18
CA GLY A 514 6.72 -20.77 -5.24
C GLY A 514 7.99 -21.51 -4.85
N LYS A 515 9.16 -21.13 -5.39
CA LYS A 515 10.45 -21.78 -5.11
C LYS A 515 11.40 -20.87 -4.33
N VAL A 516 12.17 -21.45 -3.42
CA VAL A 516 13.28 -20.77 -2.76
C VAL A 516 14.43 -20.61 -3.75
N LEU A 517 14.78 -19.38 -4.10
CA LEU A 517 15.97 -19.08 -4.91
C LEU A 517 17.25 -19.11 -4.11
N SER A 518 17.21 -18.54 -2.91
CA SER A 518 18.31 -18.49 -1.97
C SER A 518 17.79 -18.26 -0.56
N GLN A 519 18.46 -18.80 0.45
CA GLN A 519 18.17 -18.56 1.87
C GLN A 519 19.44 -18.67 2.68
N GLY A 520 19.55 -17.88 3.74
CA GLY A 520 20.71 -17.86 4.62
C GLY A 520 20.88 -16.55 5.35
N ARG A 521 22.10 -16.26 5.82
CA ARG A 521 22.41 -15.01 6.48
C ARG A 521 22.17 -13.82 5.55
N LYS A 522 21.69 -12.73 6.11
CA LYS A 522 21.38 -11.49 5.35
C LYS A 522 22.58 -11.01 4.52
N GLU A 523 23.78 -11.07 5.09
CA GLU A 523 25.02 -10.60 4.46
C GLU A 523 25.40 -11.41 3.21
N ASP A 524 25.01 -12.71 3.18
CA ASP A 524 25.32 -13.62 2.07
C ASP A 524 24.28 -13.54 0.94
N ILE A 525 23.07 -13.04 1.24
CA ILE A 525 21.92 -13.08 0.32
C ILE A 525 21.62 -11.72 -0.31
N LEU A 526 21.91 -10.62 0.38
CA LEU A 526 21.67 -9.23 -0.04
C LEU A 526 22.94 -8.48 -0.37
#